data_7101aeaf9b42c7cdccd282994b07a158
#
_entry.id   7101aeaf9b42c7cdccd282994b07a158
#
_cell.length_a   1.000
_cell.length_b   1.000
_cell.length_c   1.000
_cell.angle_alpha   90.00
_cell.angle_beta   90.00
_cell.angle_gamma   90.00
#
_symmetry.space_group_name_H-M   'P 1'
#
loop_
_entity.id
_entity.type
_entity.pdbx_description
1 polymer ?
#
loop_
_entity_poly.entity_id
_entity_poly.type
_entity_poly.pdbx_seq_one_letter_code
_entity_poly.pdbx_strand_id
1 'polypeptide(L)'
;FCWYYAAYLQGGDEFLRLVKEENIDRFMGKMAYESHENPAWYNLLTLVMGWAPYTLLLLFSLFILPWKKFSKTRFLENAKKATPLQVFTWLAFLLVLFFYCIPKSKRSVYLLPCYPFMAYLIAEYIVWMMKEKMGAIKVYAGVIASLAVILVIATLVIRAGGIPDTIFHGKHTADNVAMLHAIGESTHGILFYVCNVFLIIGAYQIFKALKKKETSQMMRYTLVMIIAIFITLDSTLQPAVLNTKADKHLAPVIEKKFDTGKLYSYMSIEMMHFFSLNFYLGDKIQQFDKVLPQDGVLMIPEGDMPDFKEKFGRDYTLQKVWEVKRLVECRHPVGFYRFVKTSANIAQNR
;
A
#
# COMPACT_ATOMS: atom_id res chain seq x y z
N PHE A 1 5.11 -20.80 18.21
CA PHE A 1 4.16 -21.41 19.19
C PHE A 1 4.03 -20.57 20.47
N CYS A 2 5.13 -20.13 21.10
CA CYS A 2 5.06 -19.38 22.38
C CYS A 2 4.20 -18.13 22.31
N TRP A 3 4.25 -17.37 21.21
CA TRP A 3 3.42 -16.17 21.03
C TRP A 3 1.92 -16.52 20.94
N TYR A 4 1.57 -17.55 20.15
CA TYR A 4 0.18 -18.01 20.04
C TYR A 4 -0.37 -18.49 21.38
N TYR A 5 0.46 -19.20 22.15
CA TYR A 5 0.07 -19.68 23.47
C TYR A 5 -0.16 -18.53 24.47
N ALA A 6 0.75 -17.54 24.48
CA ALA A 6 0.59 -16.35 25.32
C ALA A 6 -0.68 -15.54 24.94
N ALA A 7 -0.93 -15.38 23.65
CA ALA A 7 -2.15 -14.70 23.18
C ALA A 7 -3.44 -15.49 23.50
N TYR A 8 -3.38 -16.82 23.43
CA TYR A 8 -4.48 -17.68 23.88
C TYR A 8 -4.78 -17.54 25.37
N LEU A 9 -3.72 -17.48 26.21
CA LEU A 9 -3.91 -17.26 27.65
C LEU A 9 -4.62 -15.93 27.99
N GLN A 10 -4.48 -14.92 27.12
CA GLN A 10 -5.12 -13.62 27.29
C GLN A 10 -6.52 -13.56 26.65
N GLY A 11 -6.68 -14.12 25.45
CA GLY A 11 -7.88 -13.98 24.63
C GLY A 11 -8.79 -15.22 24.59
N GLY A 12 -8.35 -16.35 25.19
CA GLY A 12 -9.13 -17.60 25.26
C GLY A 12 -9.59 -18.13 23.90
N ASP A 13 -10.77 -18.73 23.87
CA ASP A 13 -11.36 -19.34 22.68
C ASP A 13 -11.68 -18.32 21.58
N GLU A 14 -11.94 -17.07 21.95
CA GLU A 14 -12.17 -15.98 21.01
C GLU A 14 -10.92 -15.71 20.16
N PHE A 15 -9.74 -15.72 20.78
CA PHE A 15 -8.48 -15.63 20.03
C PHE A 15 -8.31 -16.78 19.02
N LEU A 16 -8.65 -18.02 19.43
CA LEU A 16 -8.59 -19.18 18.51
C LEU A 16 -9.59 -19.07 17.37
N ARG A 17 -10.79 -18.54 17.61
CA ARG A 17 -11.79 -18.25 16.59
C ARG A 17 -11.25 -17.28 15.56
N LEU A 18 -10.65 -16.16 16.00
CA LEU A 18 -10.06 -15.15 15.14
C LEU A 18 -8.87 -15.71 14.35
N VAL A 19 -8.00 -16.51 14.97
CA VAL A 19 -6.87 -17.19 14.28
C VAL A 19 -7.38 -18.11 13.18
N LYS A 20 -8.44 -18.89 13.45
CA LYS A 20 -9.04 -19.76 12.44
C LYS A 20 -9.63 -18.94 11.30
N GLU A 21 -10.42 -17.90 11.59
CA GLU A 21 -11.05 -17.04 10.60
C GLU A 21 -10.00 -16.35 9.70
N GLU A 22 -8.98 -15.76 10.29
CA GLU A 22 -7.96 -15.01 9.54
C GLU A 22 -6.99 -15.91 8.74
N ASN A 23 -6.75 -17.13 9.15
CA ASN A 23 -5.81 -18.01 8.46
C ASN A 23 -6.51 -19.07 7.61
N ILE A 24 -7.49 -19.79 8.15
CA ILE A 24 -8.12 -20.93 7.47
C ILE A 24 -9.29 -20.44 6.61
N ASP A 25 -10.24 -19.71 7.22
CA ASP A 25 -11.47 -19.31 6.52
C ASP A 25 -11.15 -18.27 5.44
N ARG A 26 -10.18 -17.38 5.67
CA ARG A 26 -9.64 -16.47 4.65
C ARG A 26 -8.99 -17.22 3.49
N PHE A 27 -8.16 -18.24 3.77
CA PHE A 27 -7.54 -19.06 2.73
C PHE A 27 -8.59 -19.79 1.90
N MET A 28 -9.63 -20.32 2.54
CA MET A 28 -10.72 -21.05 1.89
C MET A 28 -11.77 -20.14 1.22
N GLY A 29 -11.69 -18.81 1.41
CA GLY A 29 -12.69 -17.85 0.94
C GLY A 29 -14.05 -18.00 1.63
N LYS A 30 -14.05 -18.34 2.93
CA LYS A 30 -15.25 -18.53 3.77
C LYS A 30 -15.43 -17.43 4.82
N MET A 31 -14.81 -16.29 4.61
CA MET A 31 -14.95 -15.16 5.54
C MET A 31 -16.38 -14.60 5.50
N ALA A 32 -16.85 -14.12 6.65
CA ALA A 32 -18.15 -13.48 6.80
C ALA A 32 -18.27 -12.15 6.03
N TYR A 33 -17.14 -11.55 5.61
CA TYR A 33 -17.06 -10.31 4.85
C TYR A 33 -16.11 -10.42 3.68
N GLU A 34 -16.35 -9.64 2.61
CA GLU A 34 -15.48 -9.57 1.45
C GLU A 34 -14.10 -9.03 1.82
N SER A 35 -13.08 -9.86 1.71
CA SER A 35 -11.71 -9.49 2.06
C SER A 35 -10.78 -9.69 0.87
N HIS A 36 -10.56 -8.61 0.11
CA HIS A 36 -9.55 -8.56 -0.97
C HIS A 36 -9.63 -9.72 -1.98
N GLU A 37 -10.84 -10.12 -2.36
CA GLU A 37 -11.03 -11.16 -3.39
C GLU A 37 -10.52 -10.66 -4.73
N ASN A 38 -9.56 -11.39 -5.30
CA ASN A 38 -8.93 -11.06 -6.55
C ASN A 38 -8.74 -12.33 -7.40
N PRO A 39 -8.79 -12.22 -8.74
CA PRO A 39 -8.55 -13.35 -9.63
C PRO A 39 -7.12 -13.89 -9.51
N ALA A 40 -6.88 -15.12 -9.97
CA ALA A 40 -5.57 -15.78 -9.86
C ALA A 40 -4.43 -14.97 -10.53
N TRP A 41 -4.69 -14.29 -11.66
CA TRP A 41 -3.71 -13.47 -12.36
C TRP A 41 -3.31 -12.18 -11.64
N TYR A 42 -4.07 -11.76 -10.62
CA TYR A 42 -3.77 -10.56 -9.82
C TYR A 42 -2.34 -10.58 -9.24
N ASN A 43 -1.92 -11.74 -8.70
CA ASN A 43 -0.58 -11.88 -8.14
C ASN A 43 0.53 -11.76 -9.20
N LEU A 44 0.29 -12.23 -10.43
CA LEU A 44 1.23 -12.06 -11.54
C LEU A 44 1.36 -10.57 -11.91
N LEU A 45 0.23 -9.87 -12.03
CA LEU A 45 0.24 -8.43 -12.31
C LEU A 45 0.95 -7.65 -11.19
N THR A 46 0.62 -7.96 -9.94
CA THR A 46 1.22 -7.34 -8.76
C THR A 46 2.74 -7.55 -8.72
N LEU A 47 3.18 -8.77 -9.06
CA LEU A 47 4.60 -9.09 -9.14
C LEU A 47 5.30 -8.25 -10.23
N VAL A 48 4.72 -8.18 -11.44
CA VAL A 48 5.24 -7.37 -12.54
C VAL A 48 5.32 -5.89 -12.17
N MET A 49 4.29 -5.35 -11.55
CA MET A 49 4.25 -3.94 -11.11
C MET A 49 5.25 -3.67 -9.96
N GLY A 50 5.31 -4.57 -8.98
CA GLY A 50 6.17 -4.43 -7.81
C GLY A 50 7.67 -4.50 -8.12
N TRP A 51 8.06 -5.01 -9.30
CA TRP A 51 9.42 -5.08 -9.76
C TRP A 51 9.85 -3.94 -10.70
N ALA A 52 8.97 -2.96 -10.91
CA ALA A 52 9.39 -1.76 -11.63
C ALA A 52 10.58 -1.10 -10.91
N PRO A 53 11.61 -0.61 -11.64
CA PRO A 53 11.68 -0.55 -13.10
C PRO A 53 12.37 -1.78 -13.76
N TYR A 54 12.75 -2.82 -13.00
CA TYR A 54 13.42 -4.02 -13.56
C TYR A 54 12.50 -4.81 -14.50
N THR A 55 11.19 -4.67 -14.35
CA THR A 55 10.19 -5.25 -15.26
C THR A 55 10.42 -4.83 -16.72
N LEU A 56 10.96 -3.63 -16.96
CA LEU A 56 11.32 -3.17 -18.31
C LEU A 56 12.34 -4.10 -18.98
N LEU A 57 13.29 -4.67 -18.20
CA LEU A 57 14.23 -5.66 -18.74
C LEU A 57 13.52 -6.93 -19.21
N LEU A 58 12.47 -7.36 -18.49
CA LEU A 58 11.65 -8.50 -18.90
C LEU A 58 10.85 -8.17 -20.18
N LEU A 59 10.31 -6.96 -20.30
CA LEU A 59 9.64 -6.51 -21.52
C LEU A 59 10.61 -6.49 -22.70
N PHE A 60 11.85 -6.03 -22.52
CA PHE A 60 12.86 -6.06 -23.57
C PHE A 60 13.19 -7.49 -24.00
N SER A 61 13.12 -8.48 -23.09
CA SER A 61 13.34 -9.88 -23.45
C SER A 61 12.38 -10.40 -24.50
N LEU A 62 11.16 -9.86 -24.57
CA LEU A 62 10.19 -10.21 -25.62
C LEU A 62 10.73 -9.95 -27.04
N PHE A 63 11.62 -8.96 -27.18
CA PHE A 63 12.17 -8.54 -28.46
C PHE A 63 13.59 -9.09 -28.73
N ILE A 64 14.37 -9.35 -27.66
CA ILE A 64 15.79 -9.70 -27.80
C ILE A 64 16.08 -11.19 -27.62
N LEU A 65 15.16 -11.96 -27.03
CA LEU A 65 15.33 -13.40 -26.89
C LEU A 65 15.11 -14.11 -28.23
N PRO A 66 15.93 -15.11 -28.54
CA PRO A 66 15.79 -15.89 -29.77
C PRO A 66 14.69 -16.95 -29.60
N TRP A 67 13.43 -16.53 -29.57
CA TRP A 67 12.26 -17.40 -29.34
C TRP A 67 12.25 -18.64 -30.24
N LYS A 68 12.69 -18.50 -31.48
CA LYS A 68 12.80 -19.61 -32.45
C LYS A 68 13.80 -20.71 -32.01
N LYS A 69 14.73 -20.39 -31.11
CA LYS A 69 15.71 -21.35 -30.59
C LYS A 69 15.27 -22.01 -29.28
N PHE A 70 14.09 -21.65 -28.77
CA PHE A 70 13.51 -22.30 -27.59
C PHE A 70 12.99 -23.65 -27.97
N SER A 71 13.69 -24.73 -27.58
CA SER A 71 13.24 -26.10 -27.73
C SER A 71 13.22 -26.80 -26.37
N LYS A 72 12.35 -27.80 -26.23
CA LYS A 72 12.28 -28.62 -25.00
C LYS A 72 13.63 -29.26 -24.67
N THR A 73 14.35 -29.73 -25.70
CA THR A 73 15.68 -30.34 -25.55
C THR A 73 16.68 -29.35 -24.95
N ARG A 74 16.71 -28.11 -25.45
CA ARG A 74 17.64 -27.08 -24.97
C ARG A 74 17.28 -26.62 -23.55
N PHE A 75 15.99 -26.54 -23.25
CA PHE A 75 15.54 -26.25 -21.88
C PHE A 75 16.04 -27.32 -20.89
N LEU A 76 15.86 -28.60 -21.23
CA LEU A 76 16.33 -29.71 -20.40
C LEU A 76 17.87 -29.74 -20.24
N GLU A 77 18.59 -29.45 -21.31
CA GLU A 77 20.06 -29.35 -21.25
C GLU A 77 20.52 -28.22 -20.34
N ASN A 78 19.89 -27.04 -20.43
CA ASN A 78 20.17 -25.92 -19.54
C ASN A 78 19.80 -26.22 -18.09
N ALA A 79 18.66 -26.87 -17.86
CA ALA A 79 18.25 -27.29 -16.52
C ALA A 79 19.25 -28.28 -15.87
N LYS A 80 19.83 -29.20 -16.67
CA LYS A 80 20.90 -30.11 -16.19
C LYS A 80 22.19 -29.39 -15.85
N LYS A 81 22.46 -28.25 -16.46
CA LYS A 81 23.66 -27.42 -16.21
C LYS A 81 23.45 -26.39 -15.08
N ALA A 82 22.22 -26.24 -14.62
CA ALA A 82 21.90 -25.28 -13.56
C ALA A 82 22.57 -25.67 -12.24
N THR A 83 23.09 -24.68 -11.55
CA THR A 83 23.68 -24.88 -10.22
C THR A 83 22.59 -25.21 -9.20
N PRO A 84 22.92 -25.90 -8.08
CA PRO A 84 21.95 -26.15 -7.02
C PRO A 84 21.26 -24.86 -6.51
N LEU A 85 22.00 -23.76 -6.44
CA LEU A 85 21.45 -22.45 -6.04
C LEU A 85 20.41 -21.94 -7.03
N GLN A 86 20.67 -22.04 -8.33
CA GLN A 86 19.70 -21.63 -9.36
C GLN A 86 18.43 -22.49 -9.30
N VAL A 87 18.58 -23.80 -9.18
CA VAL A 87 17.43 -24.72 -9.05
C VAL A 87 16.61 -24.38 -7.81
N PHE A 88 17.26 -24.23 -6.67
CA PHE A 88 16.59 -23.83 -5.42
C PHE A 88 15.84 -22.50 -5.59
N THR A 89 16.50 -21.48 -6.16
CA THR A 89 15.91 -20.16 -6.33
C THR A 89 14.66 -20.20 -7.23
N TRP A 90 14.72 -20.91 -8.36
CA TRP A 90 13.56 -21.08 -9.23
C TRP A 90 12.42 -21.84 -8.56
N LEU A 91 12.72 -22.94 -7.88
CA LEU A 91 11.71 -23.74 -7.19
C LEU A 91 11.06 -22.94 -6.05
N ALA A 92 11.85 -22.27 -5.22
CA ALA A 92 11.34 -21.47 -4.13
C ALA A 92 10.46 -20.31 -4.64
N PHE A 93 10.90 -19.61 -5.67
CA PHE A 93 10.13 -18.55 -6.31
C PHE A 93 8.78 -19.06 -6.83
N LEU A 94 8.79 -20.13 -7.63
CA LEU A 94 7.58 -20.69 -8.23
C LEU A 94 6.64 -21.25 -7.17
N LEU A 95 7.17 -21.97 -6.17
CA LEU A 95 6.37 -22.56 -5.10
C LEU A 95 5.61 -21.47 -4.31
N VAL A 96 6.30 -20.42 -3.90
CA VAL A 96 5.68 -19.31 -3.17
C VAL A 96 4.65 -18.60 -4.04
N LEU A 97 4.99 -18.30 -5.30
CA LEU A 97 4.07 -17.63 -6.23
C LEU A 97 2.79 -18.45 -6.44
N PHE A 98 2.92 -19.74 -6.77
CA PHE A 98 1.76 -20.61 -7.00
C PHE A 98 0.94 -20.80 -5.74
N PHE A 99 1.58 -20.99 -4.58
CA PHE A 99 0.88 -21.10 -3.31
C PHE A 99 -0.05 -19.91 -3.07
N TYR A 100 0.44 -18.67 -3.26
CA TYR A 100 -0.38 -17.48 -3.05
C TYR A 100 -1.36 -17.17 -4.21
N CYS A 101 -1.27 -17.86 -5.35
CA CYS A 101 -2.31 -17.78 -6.39
C CYS A 101 -3.56 -18.59 -6.04
N ILE A 102 -3.48 -19.58 -5.15
CA ILE A 102 -4.59 -20.48 -4.79
C ILE A 102 -5.70 -19.75 -3.99
N PRO A 103 -5.40 -19.05 -2.88
CA PRO A 103 -6.43 -18.41 -2.05
C PRO A 103 -7.27 -17.40 -2.83
N LYS A 104 -8.55 -17.24 -2.47
CA LYS A 104 -9.40 -16.19 -3.04
C LYS A 104 -8.95 -14.79 -2.59
N SER A 105 -8.66 -14.64 -1.30
CA SER A 105 -8.14 -13.38 -0.76
C SER A 105 -6.67 -13.21 -1.09
N LYS A 106 -6.33 -12.15 -1.83
CA LYS A 106 -4.98 -11.85 -2.32
C LYS A 106 -4.58 -10.43 -1.99
N ARG A 107 -3.41 -10.29 -1.38
CA ARG A 107 -2.77 -8.98 -1.14
C ARG A 107 -1.35 -8.98 -1.71
N SER A 108 -0.91 -7.83 -2.23
CA SER A 108 0.44 -7.67 -2.78
C SER A 108 1.54 -8.04 -1.79
N VAL A 109 1.34 -7.76 -0.50
CA VAL A 109 2.30 -8.05 0.58
C VAL A 109 2.59 -9.54 0.76
N TYR A 110 1.69 -10.42 0.34
CA TYR A 110 1.93 -11.88 0.44
C TYR A 110 3.02 -12.38 -0.50
N LEU A 111 3.36 -11.59 -1.52
CA LEU A 111 4.44 -11.91 -2.46
C LEU A 111 5.82 -11.44 -1.98
N LEU A 112 5.93 -10.78 -0.82
CA LEU A 112 7.22 -10.36 -0.28
C LEU A 112 8.27 -11.48 -0.22
N PRO A 113 7.93 -12.74 0.15
CA PRO A 113 8.89 -13.84 0.14
C PRO A 113 9.43 -14.19 -1.25
N CYS A 114 8.77 -13.79 -2.35
CA CYS A 114 9.27 -13.98 -3.71
C CYS A 114 10.43 -13.03 -4.07
N TYR A 115 10.49 -11.87 -3.43
CA TYR A 115 11.39 -10.78 -3.84
C TYR A 115 12.88 -11.13 -3.75
N PRO A 116 13.41 -11.78 -2.70
CA PRO A 116 14.82 -12.18 -2.67
C PRO A 116 15.20 -13.11 -3.81
N PHE A 117 14.35 -14.08 -4.15
CA PHE A 117 14.58 -15.02 -5.23
C PHE A 117 14.54 -14.31 -6.59
N MET A 118 13.57 -13.43 -6.81
CA MET A 118 13.53 -12.60 -8.02
C MET A 118 14.74 -11.69 -8.15
N ALA A 119 15.20 -11.08 -7.06
CA ALA A 119 16.38 -10.22 -7.08
C ALA A 119 17.61 -10.98 -7.61
N TYR A 120 17.81 -12.22 -7.13
CA TYR A 120 18.88 -13.08 -7.62
C TYR A 120 18.73 -13.38 -9.11
N LEU A 121 17.54 -13.81 -9.56
CA LEU A 121 17.28 -14.14 -10.96
C LEU A 121 17.45 -12.92 -11.89
N ILE A 122 17.02 -11.74 -11.46
CA ILE A 122 17.20 -10.50 -12.21
C ILE A 122 18.67 -10.11 -12.27
N ALA A 123 19.41 -10.28 -11.18
CA ALA A 123 20.86 -10.01 -11.17
C ALA A 123 21.61 -10.90 -12.17
N GLU A 124 21.33 -12.21 -12.20
CA GLU A 124 21.88 -13.12 -13.21
C GLU A 124 21.50 -12.70 -14.63
N TYR A 125 20.21 -12.32 -14.82
CA TYR A 125 19.73 -11.86 -16.11
C TYR A 125 20.44 -10.57 -16.58
N ILE A 126 20.65 -9.60 -15.70
CA ILE A 126 21.42 -8.38 -16.00
C ILE A 126 22.85 -8.73 -16.40
N VAL A 127 23.53 -9.61 -15.65
CA VAL A 127 24.91 -10.04 -15.98
C VAL A 127 24.96 -10.71 -17.35
N TRP A 128 23.99 -11.58 -17.66
CA TRP A 128 23.88 -12.19 -18.99
C TRP A 128 23.64 -11.13 -20.08
N MET A 129 22.72 -10.19 -19.88
CA MET A 129 22.44 -9.13 -20.84
C MET A 129 23.65 -8.23 -21.08
N MET A 130 24.43 -7.94 -20.05
CA MET A 130 25.65 -7.16 -20.18
C MET A 130 26.71 -7.85 -21.09
N LYS A 131 26.71 -9.19 -21.11
CA LYS A 131 27.64 -9.96 -21.99
C LYS A 131 27.08 -10.12 -23.39
N GLU A 132 25.82 -10.47 -23.53
CA GLU A 132 25.24 -10.94 -24.80
C GLU A 132 24.34 -9.89 -25.50
N LYS A 133 23.78 -8.94 -24.75
CA LYS A 133 22.74 -8.00 -25.22
C LYS A 133 22.99 -6.55 -24.79
N MET A 134 24.21 -6.10 -24.95
CA MET A 134 24.68 -4.77 -24.55
C MET A 134 23.78 -3.62 -25.07
N GLY A 135 23.26 -3.74 -26.30
CA GLY A 135 22.36 -2.72 -26.88
C GLY A 135 21.11 -2.50 -26.03
N ALA A 136 20.48 -3.59 -25.54
CA ALA A 136 19.31 -3.49 -24.69
C ALA A 136 19.60 -2.88 -23.32
N ILE A 137 20.76 -3.20 -22.73
CA ILE A 137 21.22 -2.58 -21.47
C ILE A 137 21.44 -1.08 -21.64
N LYS A 138 22.00 -0.64 -22.78
CA LYS A 138 22.17 0.80 -23.07
C LYS A 138 20.81 1.51 -23.17
N VAL A 139 19.85 0.91 -23.86
CA VAL A 139 18.49 1.46 -23.95
C VAL A 139 17.85 1.54 -22.55
N TYR A 140 17.97 0.47 -21.76
CA TYR A 140 17.49 0.45 -20.39
C TYR A 140 18.07 1.58 -19.53
N ALA A 141 19.41 1.74 -19.54
CA ALA A 141 20.09 2.81 -18.82
C ALA A 141 19.62 4.20 -19.27
N GLY A 142 19.45 4.39 -20.59
CA GLY A 142 18.89 5.63 -21.14
C GLY A 142 17.47 5.91 -20.69
N VAL A 143 16.62 4.89 -20.65
CA VAL A 143 15.23 5.01 -20.16
C VAL A 143 15.22 5.40 -18.68
N ILE A 144 16.01 4.75 -17.83
CA ILE A 144 16.09 5.09 -16.39
C ILE A 144 16.59 6.53 -16.18
N ALA A 145 17.63 6.95 -16.91
CA ALA A 145 18.12 8.33 -16.85
C ALA A 145 17.04 9.33 -17.30
N SER A 146 16.32 9.02 -18.37
CA SER A 146 15.22 9.87 -18.85
C SER A 146 14.05 9.96 -17.87
N LEU A 147 13.69 8.85 -17.23
CA LEU A 147 12.65 8.85 -16.18
C LEU A 147 13.05 9.73 -14.99
N ALA A 148 14.33 9.71 -14.59
CA ALA A 148 14.82 10.59 -13.53
C ALA A 148 14.71 12.08 -13.93
N VAL A 149 15.08 12.43 -15.17
CA VAL A 149 14.94 13.81 -15.68
C VAL A 149 13.48 14.22 -15.76
N ILE A 150 12.60 13.34 -16.24
CA ILE A 150 11.14 13.58 -16.30
C ILE A 150 10.59 13.82 -14.89
N LEU A 151 11.00 13.02 -13.89
CA LEU A 151 10.59 13.20 -12.51
C LEU A 151 10.98 14.59 -11.97
N VAL A 152 12.23 15.03 -12.23
CA VAL A 152 12.69 16.37 -11.85
C VAL A 152 11.83 17.45 -12.52
N ILE A 153 11.63 17.35 -13.84
CA ILE A 153 10.81 18.33 -14.59
C ILE A 153 9.36 18.35 -14.04
N ALA A 154 8.76 17.17 -13.84
CA ALA A 154 7.39 17.07 -13.36
C ALA A 154 7.22 17.73 -11.98
N THR A 155 8.15 17.48 -11.06
CA THR A 155 8.09 18.08 -9.71
C THR A 155 8.32 19.60 -9.75
N LEU A 156 9.19 20.09 -10.63
CA LEU A 156 9.37 21.54 -10.83
C LEU A 156 8.15 22.22 -11.47
N VAL A 157 7.48 21.56 -12.41
CA VAL A 157 6.24 22.04 -13.01
C VAL A 157 5.12 22.12 -11.96
N ILE A 158 4.97 21.09 -11.13
CA ILE A 158 4.00 21.10 -10.02
C ILE A 158 4.30 22.24 -9.05
N ARG A 159 5.56 22.41 -8.67
CA ARG A 159 5.99 23.51 -7.80
C ARG A 159 5.67 24.90 -8.37
N ALA A 160 5.83 25.07 -9.67
CA ALA A 160 5.53 26.33 -10.35
C ALA A 160 4.03 26.57 -10.57
N GLY A 161 3.16 25.65 -10.11
CA GLY A 161 1.71 25.74 -10.37
C GLY A 161 1.33 25.51 -11.84
N GLY A 162 2.21 24.82 -12.58
CA GLY A 162 2.01 24.58 -14.02
C GLY A 162 0.93 23.55 -14.35
N ILE A 163 0.33 22.91 -13.33
CA ILE A 163 -0.80 21.98 -13.48
C ILE A 163 -2.04 22.64 -12.85
N PRO A 164 -3.01 23.10 -13.65
CA PRO A 164 -4.23 23.72 -13.12
C PRO A 164 -5.16 22.65 -12.52
N ASP A 165 -5.88 23.01 -11.44
CA ASP A 165 -6.83 22.13 -10.77
C ASP A 165 -7.95 21.64 -11.70
N THR A 166 -8.25 22.42 -12.73
CA THR A 166 -9.27 22.11 -13.74
C THR A 166 -8.97 20.90 -14.63
N ILE A 167 -7.74 20.37 -14.60
CA ILE A 167 -7.39 19.15 -15.33
C ILE A 167 -8.06 17.90 -14.76
N PHE A 168 -8.41 17.94 -13.46
CA PHE A 168 -9.03 16.81 -12.78
C PHE A 168 -10.55 16.86 -12.91
N HIS A 169 -11.14 15.76 -13.34
CA HIS A 169 -12.57 15.58 -13.49
C HIS A 169 -13.07 14.30 -12.85
N GLY A 170 -14.35 14.24 -12.50
CA GLY A 170 -15.02 13.04 -12.00
C GLY A 170 -14.99 12.89 -10.47
N LYS A 171 -15.32 11.70 -10.01
CA LYS A 171 -15.59 11.37 -8.59
C LYS A 171 -14.45 11.71 -7.61
N HIS A 172 -13.20 11.66 -8.08
CA HIS A 172 -12.00 11.83 -7.24
C HIS A 172 -11.29 13.18 -7.44
N THR A 173 -11.96 14.16 -8.05
CA THR A 173 -11.36 15.48 -8.35
C THR A 173 -10.78 16.14 -7.09
N ALA A 174 -11.55 16.22 -6.00
CA ALA A 174 -11.10 16.85 -4.77
C ALA A 174 -9.86 16.17 -4.16
N ASP A 175 -9.85 14.84 -4.16
CA ASP A 175 -8.72 14.06 -3.63
C ASP A 175 -7.46 14.28 -4.49
N ASN A 176 -7.61 14.29 -5.82
CA ASN A 176 -6.50 14.50 -6.75
C ASN A 176 -5.92 15.93 -6.66
N VAL A 177 -6.77 16.93 -6.53
CA VAL A 177 -6.35 18.32 -6.31
C VAL A 177 -5.60 18.44 -4.97
N ALA A 178 -6.14 17.87 -3.90
CA ALA A 178 -5.47 17.86 -2.60
C ALA A 178 -4.09 17.20 -2.67
N MET A 179 -3.97 16.08 -3.38
CA MET A 179 -2.67 15.41 -3.59
C MET A 179 -1.70 16.28 -4.40
N LEU A 180 -2.17 16.95 -5.47
CA LEU A 180 -1.34 17.85 -6.27
C LEU A 180 -0.77 18.99 -5.43
N HIS A 181 -1.62 19.65 -4.63
CA HIS A 181 -1.20 20.73 -3.74
C HIS A 181 -0.23 20.25 -2.67
N ALA A 182 -0.49 19.09 -2.04
CA ALA A 182 0.40 18.50 -1.06
C ALA A 182 1.80 18.16 -1.64
N ILE A 183 1.83 17.65 -2.87
CA ILE A 183 3.11 17.44 -3.59
C ILE A 183 3.79 18.79 -3.82
N GLY A 184 3.06 19.81 -4.28
CA GLY A 184 3.60 21.17 -4.47
C GLY A 184 4.26 21.71 -3.20
N GLU A 185 3.58 21.62 -2.06
CA GLU A 185 4.11 22.03 -0.75
C GLU A 185 5.35 21.24 -0.34
N SER A 186 5.39 19.92 -0.58
CA SER A 186 6.54 19.08 -0.25
C SER A 186 7.82 19.48 -0.97
N THR A 187 7.72 20.21 -2.10
CA THR A 187 8.87 20.66 -2.89
C THR A 187 9.62 21.85 -2.28
N HIS A 188 9.16 22.42 -1.16
CA HIS A 188 9.83 23.53 -0.50
C HIS A 188 10.94 23.09 0.47
N GLY A 189 11.02 21.81 0.84
CA GLY A 189 12.01 21.29 1.76
C GLY A 189 13.42 21.13 1.14
N ILE A 190 14.48 21.26 1.95
CA ILE A 190 15.86 21.10 1.51
C ILE A 190 16.12 19.71 0.89
N LEU A 191 15.46 18.68 1.42
CA LEU A 191 15.59 17.31 0.95
C LEU A 191 15.17 17.17 -0.53
N PHE A 192 14.13 17.89 -0.94
CA PHE A 192 13.71 17.94 -2.33
C PHE A 192 14.83 18.41 -3.28
N TYR A 193 15.53 19.49 -2.92
CA TYR A 193 16.64 20.01 -3.74
C TYR A 193 17.80 19.03 -3.80
N VAL A 194 18.18 18.45 -2.64
CA VAL A 194 19.26 17.45 -2.57
C VAL A 194 18.93 16.27 -3.48
N CYS A 195 17.74 15.69 -3.37
CA CYS A 195 17.31 14.58 -4.21
C CYS A 195 17.35 14.93 -5.71
N ASN A 196 16.79 16.08 -6.09
CA ASN A 196 16.80 16.51 -7.50
C ASN A 196 18.21 16.72 -8.07
N VAL A 197 19.13 17.29 -7.29
CA VAL A 197 20.55 17.43 -7.68
C VAL A 197 21.18 16.05 -7.91
N PHE A 198 20.94 15.08 -7.01
CA PHE A 198 21.42 13.71 -7.21
C PHE A 198 20.86 13.05 -8.48
N LEU A 199 19.56 13.24 -8.75
CA LEU A 199 18.94 12.72 -9.99
C LEU A 199 19.57 13.33 -11.24
N ILE A 200 19.82 14.63 -11.27
CA ILE A 200 20.45 15.34 -12.42
C ILE A 200 21.88 14.86 -12.61
N ILE A 201 22.68 14.83 -11.55
CA ILE A 201 24.09 14.36 -11.62
C ILE A 201 24.13 12.91 -12.07
N GLY A 202 23.30 12.03 -11.53
CA GLY A 202 23.24 10.64 -11.91
C GLY A 202 22.85 10.45 -13.38
N ALA A 203 21.84 11.17 -13.88
CA ALA A 203 21.44 11.14 -15.28
C ALA A 203 22.60 11.59 -16.19
N TYR A 204 23.28 12.67 -15.84
CA TYR A 204 24.49 13.13 -16.56
C TYR A 204 25.55 12.04 -16.61
N GLN A 205 25.87 11.38 -15.51
CA GLN A 205 26.88 10.32 -15.45
C GLN A 205 26.49 9.11 -16.32
N ILE A 206 25.20 8.72 -16.34
CA ILE A 206 24.71 7.65 -17.22
C ILE A 206 24.88 8.04 -18.68
N PHE A 207 24.45 9.23 -19.09
CA PHE A 207 24.61 9.69 -20.49
C PHE A 207 26.10 9.83 -20.91
N LYS A 208 26.94 10.27 -19.98
CA LYS A 208 28.39 10.32 -20.21
C LYS A 208 29.00 8.93 -20.42
N ALA A 209 28.62 7.95 -19.55
CA ALA A 209 29.09 6.57 -19.67
C ALA A 209 28.57 5.89 -20.95
N LEU A 210 27.34 6.19 -21.38
CA LEU A 210 26.76 5.74 -22.65
C LEU A 210 27.62 6.22 -23.85
N LYS A 211 28.03 7.51 -23.87
CA LYS A 211 28.88 8.07 -24.92
C LYS A 211 30.26 7.45 -24.94
N LYS A 212 30.86 7.22 -23.76
CA LYS A 212 32.21 6.64 -23.63
C LYS A 212 32.23 5.11 -23.78
N LYS A 213 31.09 4.46 -23.93
CA LYS A 213 30.94 2.99 -23.99
C LYS A 213 31.48 2.25 -22.75
N GLU A 214 31.50 2.90 -21.60
CA GLU A 214 31.96 2.36 -20.32
C GLU A 214 30.85 1.55 -19.64
N THR A 215 30.63 0.33 -20.09
CA THR A 215 29.46 -0.49 -19.73
C THR A 215 29.31 -0.77 -18.25
N SER A 216 30.40 -1.12 -17.56
CA SER A 216 30.34 -1.46 -16.13
C SER A 216 29.97 -0.24 -15.28
N GLN A 217 30.52 0.93 -15.61
CA GLN A 217 30.19 2.18 -14.91
C GLN A 217 28.77 2.61 -15.21
N MET A 218 28.36 2.52 -16.49
CA MET A 218 26.98 2.80 -16.88
C MET A 218 25.96 2.00 -16.04
N MET A 219 26.18 0.69 -15.90
CA MET A 219 25.25 -0.17 -15.13
C MET A 219 25.27 0.17 -13.63
N ARG A 220 26.45 0.44 -13.05
CA ARG A 220 26.54 0.91 -11.66
C ARG A 220 25.77 2.21 -11.44
N TYR A 221 25.96 3.21 -12.31
CA TYR A 221 25.20 4.46 -12.21
C TYR A 221 23.70 4.26 -12.40
N THR A 222 23.29 3.33 -13.27
CA THR A 222 21.86 3.00 -13.46
C THR A 222 21.25 2.39 -12.20
N LEU A 223 21.93 1.45 -11.53
CA LEU A 223 21.45 0.86 -10.28
C LEU A 223 21.37 1.91 -9.15
N VAL A 224 22.40 2.76 -9.02
CA VAL A 224 22.38 3.86 -8.04
C VAL A 224 21.26 4.85 -8.36
N MET A 225 21.00 5.13 -9.64
CA MET A 225 19.90 6.00 -10.07
C MET A 225 18.53 5.43 -9.69
N ILE A 226 18.30 4.13 -9.85
CA ILE A 226 17.06 3.48 -9.43
C ILE A 226 16.84 3.70 -7.94
N ILE A 227 17.87 3.47 -7.12
CA ILE A 227 17.82 3.72 -5.68
C ILE A 227 17.51 5.20 -5.39
N ALA A 228 18.18 6.12 -6.09
CA ALA A 228 17.95 7.56 -5.92
C ALA A 228 16.52 7.98 -6.29
N ILE A 229 15.93 7.41 -7.35
CA ILE A 229 14.51 7.62 -7.70
C ILE A 229 13.60 7.17 -6.56
N PHE A 230 13.79 5.95 -6.02
CA PHE A 230 12.98 5.46 -4.91
C PHE A 230 13.14 6.32 -3.66
N ILE A 231 14.37 6.69 -3.29
CA ILE A 231 14.60 7.60 -2.16
C ILE A 231 13.86 8.93 -2.39
N THR A 232 13.91 9.49 -3.59
CA THR A 232 13.21 10.73 -3.92
C THR A 232 11.68 10.57 -3.76
N LEU A 233 11.11 9.49 -4.30
CA LEU A 233 9.68 9.21 -4.19
C LEU A 233 9.27 9.02 -2.72
N ASP A 234 9.98 8.20 -1.98
CA ASP A 234 9.61 7.81 -0.60
C ASP A 234 9.86 8.91 0.42
N SER A 235 10.90 9.75 0.22
CA SER A 235 11.24 10.79 1.19
C SER A 235 10.55 12.13 0.96
N THR A 236 10.15 12.43 -0.29
CA THR A 236 9.58 13.75 -0.63
C THR A 236 8.14 13.68 -1.11
N LEU A 237 7.79 12.76 -2.00
CA LEU A 237 6.48 12.76 -2.67
C LEU A 237 5.46 11.85 -1.97
N GLN A 238 5.85 10.64 -1.63
CA GLN A 238 4.93 9.66 -1.03
C GLN A 238 4.37 10.09 0.32
N PRO A 239 5.13 10.67 1.26
CA PRO A 239 4.57 11.19 2.51
C PRO A 239 3.52 12.28 2.28
N ALA A 240 3.75 13.19 1.32
CA ALA A 240 2.78 14.21 0.97
C ALA A 240 1.45 13.61 0.50
N VAL A 241 1.50 12.65 -0.43
CA VAL A 241 0.32 11.95 -0.94
C VAL A 241 -0.38 11.13 0.15
N LEU A 242 0.36 10.41 1.00
CA LEU A 242 -0.22 9.60 2.06
C LEU A 242 -0.89 10.45 3.15
N ASN A 243 -0.31 11.60 3.48
CA ASN A 243 -0.90 12.53 4.45
C ASN A 243 -2.25 13.09 4.00
N THR A 244 -2.50 13.24 2.70
CA THR A 244 -3.83 13.66 2.22
C THR A 244 -4.90 12.58 2.38
N LYS A 245 -4.49 11.32 2.51
CA LYS A 245 -5.40 10.17 2.71
C LYS A 245 -5.55 9.79 4.18
N ALA A 246 -4.71 10.32 5.06
CA ALA A 246 -4.75 10.03 6.49
C ALA A 246 -5.76 10.94 7.21
N ASP A 247 -6.34 10.46 8.30
CA ASP A 247 -7.29 11.22 9.12
C ASP A 247 -6.60 12.24 10.06
N LYS A 248 -5.28 12.41 9.93
CA LYS A 248 -4.47 13.32 10.75
C LYS A 248 -5.04 14.73 10.84
N HIS A 249 -5.54 15.26 9.73
CA HIS A 249 -6.08 16.63 9.66
C HIS A 249 -7.41 16.80 10.41
N LEU A 250 -8.12 15.71 10.68
CA LEU A 250 -9.39 15.71 11.41
C LEU A 250 -9.20 15.72 12.93
N ALA A 251 -8.11 15.15 13.44
CA ALA A 251 -7.87 15.03 14.87
C ALA A 251 -7.95 16.40 15.59
N PRO A 252 -7.24 17.47 15.19
CA PRO A 252 -7.34 18.76 15.85
C PRO A 252 -8.73 19.42 15.72
N VAL A 253 -9.47 19.13 14.65
CA VAL A 253 -10.84 19.62 14.46
C VAL A 253 -11.78 18.95 15.47
N ILE A 254 -11.61 17.65 15.67
CA ILE A 254 -12.41 16.85 16.61
C ILE A 254 -12.11 17.26 18.04
N GLU A 255 -10.83 17.40 18.41
CA GLU A 255 -10.41 17.87 19.76
C GLU A 255 -10.98 19.24 20.12
N LYS A 256 -11.06 20.13 19.13
CA LYS A 256 -11.65 21.46 19.34
C LYS A 256 -13.17 21.42 19.46
N LYS A 257 -13.83 20.45 18.82
CA LYS A 257 -15.29 20.40 18.66
C LYS A 257 -15.99 19.57 19.72
N PHE A 258 -15.29 18.52 20.21
CA PHE A 258 -15.85 17.52 21.11
C PHE A 258 -14.93 17.23 22.29
N ASP A 259 -15.53 16.85 23.42
CA ASP A 259 -14.80 16.27 24.54
C ASP A 259 -14.32 14.87 24.15
N THR A 260 -13.03 14.71 23.89
CA THR A 260 -12.45 13.43 23.50
C THR A 260 -12.48 12.36 24.58
N GLY A 261 -12.67 12.75 25.87
CA GLY A 261 -12.88 11.79 26.96
C GLY A 261 -14.22 11.10 26.92
N LYS A 262 -15.17 11.61 26.11
CA LYS A 262 -16.52 11.03 25.89
C LYS A 262 -16.79 10.75 24.42
N LEU A 263 -15.75 10.32 23.68
CA LEU A 263 -15.85 9.98 22.27
C LEU A 263 -15.87 8.47 22.08
N TYR A 264 -16.90 7.99 21.40
CA TYR A 264 -17.12 6.56 21.19
C TYR A 264 -17.30 6.26 19.70
N SER A 265 -17.01 5.02 19.31
CA SER A 265 -17.25 4.53 17.94
C SER A 265 -18.09 3.27 17.94
N TYR A 266 -18.91 3.12 16.91
CA TYR A 266 -19.62 1.89 16.61
C TYR A 266 -19.44 1.53 15.14
N MET A 267 -19.11 0.27 14.90
CA MET A 267 -19.09 -0.35 13.58
C MET A 267 -19.72 -1.73 13.67
N SER A 268 -20.51 -2.11 12.67
CA SER A 268 -21.22 -3.41 12.64
C SER A 268 -20.25 -4.59 12.57
N ILE A 269 -19.06 -4.40 12.04
CA ILE A 269 -17.99 -5.40 12.01
C ILE A 269 -17.16 -5.28 13.29
N GLU A 270 -17.24 -6.28 14.15
CA GLU A 270 -16.66 -6.29 15.50
C GLU A 270 -15.16 -5.96 15.57
N MET A 271 -14.39 -6.37 14.57
CA MET A 271 -12.94 -6.11 14.51
C MET A 271 -12.56 -4.74 13.92
N MET A 272 -13.55 -3.99 13.42
CA MET A 272 -13.30 -2.69 12.80
C MET A 272 -13.42 -1.56 13.81
N HIS A 273 -12.50 -0.62 13.70
CA HIS A 273 -12.48 0.59 14.52
C HIS A 273 -11.86 1.72 13.68
N PHE A 274 -12.05 2.98 14.07
CA PHE A 274 -11.40 4.12 13.41
C PHE A 274 -9.92 4.22 13.85
N PHE A 275 -9.10 3.24 13.48
CA PHE A 275 -7.72 3.10 13.95
C PHE A 275 -6.85 4.31 13.60
N SER A 276 -6.93 4.80 12.35
CA SER A 276 -6.15 5.96 11.90
C SER A 276 -6.47 7.20 12.74
N LEU A 277 -7.74 7.53 12.85
CA LEU A 277 -8.17 8.69 13.64
C LEU A 277 -7.86 8.52 15.13
N ASN A 278 -8.10 7.34 15.68
CA ASN A 278 -7.84 7.03 17.09
C ASN A 278 -6.35 7.18 17.45
N PHE A 279 -5.47 6.74 16.55
CA PHE A 279 -4.03 6.95 16.71
C PHE A 279 -3.67 8.43 16.85
N TYR A 280 -4.21 9.30 15.99
CA TYR A 280 -3.94 10.75 16.06
C TYR A 280 -4.62 11.44 17.24
N LEU A 281 -5.66 10.86 17.81
CA LEU A 281 -6.32 11.35 19.03
C LEU A 281 -5.70 10.79 20.32
N GLY A 282 -4.61 10.01 20.23
CA GLY A 282 -3.95 9.42 21.39
C GLY A 282 -4.75 8.32 22.07
N ASP A 283 -5.41 7.49 21.27
CA ASP A 283 -6.20 6.31 21.66
C ASP A 283 -7.37 6.64 22.61
N LYS A 284 -8.05 7.75 22.35
CA LYS A 284 -9.16 8.25 23.18
C LYS A 284 -10.55 7.78 22.72
N ILE A 285 -10.70 7.25 21.47
CA ILE A 285 -11.97 6.75 20.97
C ILE A 285 -12.23 5.35 21.55
N GLN A 286 -13.28 5.20 22.34
CA GLN A 286 -13.66 3.93 22.94
C GLN A 286 -14.73 3.21 22.12
N GLN A 287 -14.75 1.88 22.16
CA GLN A 287 -15.78 1.09 21.50
C GLN A 287 -17.09 1.15 22.29
N PHE A 288 -18.15 1.64 21.64
CA PHE A 288 -19.43 1.89 22.28
C PHE A 288 -20.07 0.61 22.86
N ASP A 289 -20.05 -0.47 22.10
CA ASP A 289 -20.61 -1.77 22.45
C ASP A 289 -19.93 -2.43 23.65
N LYS A 290 -18.66 -2.13 23.90
CA LYS A 290 -17.89 -2.64 25.04
C LYS A 290 -18.10 -1.83 26.32
N VAL A 291 -18.33 -0.52 26.18
CA VAL A 291 -18.42 0.39 27.34
C VAL A 291 -19.87 0.65 27.76
N LEU A 292 -20.81 0.68 26.80
CA LEU A 292 -22.23 1.03 26.99
C LEU A 292 -22.42 2.31 27.82
N PRO A 293 -21.85 3.45 27.39
CA PRO A 293 -21.76 4.68 28.16
C PRO A 293 -23.12 5.34 28.37
N GLN A 294 -23.22 6.24 29.35
CA GLN A 294 -24.50 6.96 29.66
C GLN A 294 -24.74 8.13 28.72
N ASP A 295 -23.69 8.89 28.39
CA ASP A 295 -23.72 10.05 27.50
C ASP A 295 -22.41 10.22 26.75
N GLY A 296 -22.43 11.01 25.69
CA GLY A 296 -21.23 11.32 24.93
C GLY A 296 -21.49 11.63 23.47
N VAL A 297 -20.44 11.46 22.66
CA VAL A 297 -20.50 11.60 21.21
C VAL A 297 -20.13 10.27 20.56
N LEU A 298 -20.99 9.77 19.68
CA LEU A 298 -20.85 8.50 19.02
C LEU A 298 -20.56 8.72 17.52
N MET A 299 -19.53 8.11 17.03
CA MET A 299 -19.16 8.06 15.63
C MET A 299 -19.70 6.79 15.00
N ILE A 300 -20.55 6.92 13.99
CA ILE A 300 -21.16 5.78 13.28
C ILE A 300 -21.07 6.02 11.77
N PRO A 301 -20.57 5.06 10.98
CA PRO A 301 -20.75 5.06 9.53
C PRO A 301 -22.25 5.02 9.18
N GLU A 302 -22.68 5.76 8.17
CA GLU A 302 -24.10 5.76 7.77
C GLU A 302 -24.60 4.36 7.41
N GLY A 303 -23.75 3.50 6.84
CA GLY A 303 -24.09 2.12 6.53
C GLY A 303 -24.37 1.25 7.75
N ASP A 304 -23.80 1.58 8.91
CA ASP A 304 -23.92 0.81 10.15
C ASP A 304 -25.05 1.33 11.09
N MET A 305 -25.64 2.47 10.73
CA MET A 305 -26.73 3.07 11.52
C MET A 305 -27.96 2.16 11.67
N PRO A 306 -28.41 1.39 10.67
CA PRO A 306 -29.52 0.45 10.83
C PRO A 306 -29.22 -0.61 11.87
N ASP A 307 -28.05 -1.23 11.84
CA ASP A 307 -27.61 -2.25 12.80
C ASP A 307 -27.50 -1.68 14.23
N PHE A 308 -26.96 -0.47 14.37
CA PHE A 308 -26.94 0.22 15.67
C PHE A 308 -28.34 0.46 16.22
N LYS A 309 -29.29 0.93 15.39
CA LYS A 309 -30.67 1.17 15.81
C LYS A 309 -31.38 -0.10 16.20
N GLU A 310 -31.13 -1.20 15.52
CA GLU A 310 -31.70 -2.50 15.87
C GLU A 310 -31.23 -2.95 17.26
N LYS A 311 -29.91 -2.82 17.55
CA LYS A 311 -29.31 -3.29 18.79
C LYS A 311 -29.54 -2.34 19.99
N PHE A 312 -29.41 -1.03 19.75
CA PHE A 312 -29.34 -0.02 20.83
C PHE A 312 -30.40 1.09 20.73
N GLY A 313 -31.18 1.13 19.66
CA GLY A 313 -32.09 2.25 19.39
C GLY A 313 -33.22 2.43 20.43
N ARG A 314 -33.52 1.40 21.23
CA ARG A 314 -34.49 1.49 22.33
C ARG A 314 -33.90 2.12 23.60
N ASP A 315 -32.59 1.99 23.77
CA ASP A 315 -31.90 2.38 25.00
C ASP A 315 -31.21 3.74 24.89
N TYR A 316 -31.06 4.27 23.69
CA TYR A 316 -30.30 5.51 23.44
C TYR A 316 -31.04 6.46 22.52
N THR A 317 -31.03 7.75 22.87
CA THR A 317 -31.51 8.83 22.02
C THR A 317 -30.28 9.43 21.30
N LEU A 318 -30.37 9.61 19.97
CA LEU A 318 -29.30 10.13 19.14
C LEU A 318 -29.70 11.46 18.50
N GLN A 319 -28.78 12.44 18.53
CA GLN A 319 -28.92 13.70 17.78
C GLN A 319 -27.66 13.89 16.93
N LYS A 320 -27.80 13.93 15.58
CA LYS A 320 -26.69 14.20 14.66
C LYS A 320 -26.19 15.63 14.87
N VAL A 321 -24.91 15.78 15.15
CA VAL A 321 -24.27 17.10 15.42
C VAL A 321 -23.19 17.46 14.40
N TRP A 322 -22.65 16.46 13.70
CA TRP A 322 -21.63 16.68 12.67
C TRP A 322 -21.52 15.46 11.77
N GLU A 323 -20.84 15.65 10.62
CA GLU A 323 -20.57 14.59 9.65
C GLU A 323 -19.24 14.81 8.96
N VAL A 324 -18.54 13.71 8.68
CA VAL A 324 -17.34 13.67 7.86
C VAL A 324 -17.64 12.79 6.65
N LYS A 325 -17.31 13.26 5.46
CA LYS A 325 -17.60 12.55 4.19
C LYS A 325 -16.89 11.19 4.09
N ARG A 326 -15.69 11.08 4.69
CA ARG A 326 -14.87 9.87 4.59
C ARG A 326 -13.86 9.82 5.73
N LEU A 327 -13.61 8.63 6.25
CA LEU A 327 -12.46 8.24 7.07
C LEU A 327 -11.70 7.10 6.37
N VAL A 328 -10.47 6.83 6.80
CA VAL A 328 -9.59 5.82 6.17
C VAL A 328 -10.24 4.44 6.15
N GLU A 329 -10.82 4.03 7.28
CA GLU A 329 -11.42 2.71 7.45
C GLU A 329 -12.85 2.60 6.90
N CYS A 330 -13.46 3.73 6.48
CA CYS A 330 -14.86 3.74 6.12
C CYS A 330 -15.12 4.34 4.73
N ARG A 331 -15.86 3.61 3.89
CA ARG A 331 -16.27 4.07 2.54
C ARG A 331 -17.48 4.99 2.56
N HIS A 332 -18.25 4.97 3.64
CA HIS A 332 -19.46 5.75 3.83
C HIS A 332 -19.18 7.00 4.67
N PRO A 333 -20.00 8.05 4.56
CA PRO A 333 -19.96 9.17 5.49
C PRO A 333 -20.08 8.69 6.93
N VAL A 334 -19.35 9.36 7.84
CA VAL A 334 -19.40 9.07 9.27
C VAL A 334 -20.09 10.19 9.99
N GLY A 335 -21.23 9.87 10.58
CA GLY A 335 -21.99 10.79 11.42
C GLY A 335 -21.46 10.81 12.85
N PHE A 336 -21.44 12.01 13.44
CA PHE A 336 -21.19 12.24 14.85
C PHE A 336 -22.52 12.55 15.52
N TYR A 337 -22.88 11.75 16.51
CA TYR A 337 -24.16 11.84 17.20
C TYR A 337 -23.94 12.08 18.69
N ARG A 338 -24.51 13.17 19.20
CA ARG A 338 -24.64 13.30 20.64
C ARG A 338 -25.70 12.29 21.11
N PHE A 339 -25.39 11.52 22.13
CA PHE A 339 -26.29 10.51 22.65
C PHE A 339 -26.47 10.63 24.17
N VAL A 340 -27.62 10.15 24.62
CA VAL A 340 -27.94 10.00 26.03
C VAL A 340 -28.73 8.68 26.20
N LYS A 341 -28.39 7.90 27.22
CA LYS A 341 -29.10 6.68 27.56
C LYS A 341 -30.49 7.03 28.10
N THR A 342 -31.50 6.42 27.54
CA THR A 342 -32.91 6.67 27.96
C THR A 342 -33.17 6.08 29.32
N SER A 343 -33.61 6.87 30.27
CA SER A 343 -33.80 6.49 31.71
C SER A 343 -34.90 5.46 31.95
N ALA A 344 -35.61 5.00 30.93
CA ALA A 344 -36.73 4.08 31.06
C ALA A 344 -36.38 2.69 31.61
N ASN A 345 -35.12 2.25 31.56
CA ASN A 345 -34.67 0.92 31.99
C ASN A 345 -33.95 0.86 33.35
N ILE A 346 -33.84 1.96 34.10
CA ILE A 346 -33.23 1.96 35.44
C ILE A 346 -34.19 1.34 36.48
N ALA A 347 -35.50 1.27 36.19
CA ALA A 347 -36.51 0.77 37.10
C ALA A 347 -36.74 -0.75 37.05
N GLN A 348 -36.20 -1.48 36.05
CA GLN A 348 -36.41 -2.94 35.94
C GLN A 348 -35.28 -3.82 36.48
N ASN A 349 -34.15 -3.23 36.87
CA ASN A 349 -33.00 -3.96 37.43
C ASN A 349 -32.67 -3.56 38.89
N ARG A 350 -33.69 -3.14 39.64
CA ARG A 350 -33.62 -3.05 41.10
C ARG A 350 -34.50 -4.10 41.79
#